data_f5e906ede7c40a366e72ff15bbbc976f
#
_entry.id   f5e906ede7c40a366e72ff15bbbc976f
#
_cell.length_a   1.000
_cell.length_b   1.000
_cell.length_c   1.000
_cell.angle_alpha   90.00
_cell.angle_beta   90.00
_cell.angle_gamma   90.00
#
_symmetry.space_group_name_H-M   'P 1'
#
loop_
_entity.id
_entity.type
_entity.pdbx_description
1 polymer ?
#
loop_
_entity_poly.entity_id
_entity_poly.type
_entity_poly.pdbx_seq_one_letter_code
_entity_poly.pdbx_strand_id
1 'polypeptide(L)'
;MNCKKITLLLIVLLVADQALKIWVKTHMTLDEAIMVVPTWFQLRFIENSGAAFGMRLATGGAFDWGKLALSRFRLVMIGLLGYYLRYLGNRKTPAGGLVGLTLAGAIGNMIDSAFYGLIFSASTPTEVAHFGGSYAPLMMGRVVDMFYFPLFQWNGVPQWLSFLVDSRNYFFGAIFNLADAYISV
;
A
#
# COMPACT_ATOMS: atom_id res chain seq x y z
N MET A 1 21.12 -14.25 -7.53
CA MET A 1 20.39 -13.82 -8.76
C MET A 1 21.19 -12.73 -9.43
N ASN A 2 21.26 -12.63 -10.78
CA ASN A 2 22.03 -11.58 -11.46
C ASN A 2 21.31 -10.23 -11.32
N CYS A 3 22.05 -9.11 -11.22
CA CYS A 3 21.47 -7.76 -11.12
C CYS A 3 20.39 -7.50 -12.17
N LYS A 4 20.60 -7.91 -13.42
CA LYS A 4 19.59 -7.75 -14.49
C LYS A 4 18.26 -8.47 -14.20
N LYS A 5 18.33 -9.68 -13.62
CA LYS A 5 17.12 -10.44 -13.23
C LYS A 5 16.39 -9.79 -12.07
N ILE A 6 17.13 -9.22 -11.10
CA ILE A 6 16.55 -8.49 -9.97
C ILE A 6 15.85 -7.22 -10.47
N THR A 7 16.53 -6.44 -11.32
CA THR A 7 15.95 -5.22 -11.89
C THR A 7 14.69 -5.51 -12.70
N LEU A 8 14.70 -6.57 -13.54
CA LEU A 8 13.51 -6.98 -14.29
C LEU A 8 12.37 -7.38 -13.35
N LEU A 9 12.67 -8.16 -12.31
CA LEU A 9 11.67 -8.53 -11.30
C LEU A 9 11.07 -7.29 -10.63
N LEU A 10 11.88 -6.34 -10.18
CA LEU A 10 11.42 -5.08 -9.59
C LEU A 10 10.47 -4.33 -10.52
N ILE A 11 10.82 -4.20 -11.80
CA ILE A 11 9.98 -3.50 -12.78
C ILE A 11 8.64 -4.23 -12.96
N VAL A 12 8.65 -5.55 -13.11
CA VAL A 12 7.42 -6.34 -13.27
C VAL A 12 6.51 -6.20 -12.05
N LEU A 13 7.07 -6.28 -10.84
CA LEU A 13 6.31 -6.15 -9.60
C LEU A 13 5.71 -4.75 -9.44
N LEU A 14 6.47 -3.70 -9.74
CA LEU A 14 6.00 -2.31 -9.70
C LEU A 14 4.89 -2.07 -10.73
N VAL A 15 5.06 -2.57 -11.95
CA VAL A 15 4.03 -2.43 -12.99
C VAL A 15 2.76 -3.15 -12.59
N ALA A 16 2.85 -4.36 -12.03
CA ALA A 16 1.69 -5.12 -11.57
C ALA A 16 0.95 -4.39 -10.42
N ASP A 17 1.68 -3.89 -9.43
CA ASP A 17 1.11 -3.13 -8.31
C ASP A 17 0.41 -1.86 -8.81
N GLN A 18 1.10 -1.05 -9.59
CA GLN A 18 0.56 0.22 -10.09
C GLN A 18 -0.62 0.03 -11.06
N ALA A 19 -0.56 -0.98 -11.94
CA ALA A 19 -1.66 -1.28 -12.85
C ALA A 19 -2.94 -1.63 -12.07
N LEU A 20 -2.82 -2.47 -11.05
CA LEU A 20 -3.97 -2.85 -10.22
C LEU A 20 -4.49 -1.69 -9.39
N LYS A 21 -3.63 -0.90 -8.77
CA LYS A 21 -4.00 0.30 -8.00
C LYS A 21 -4.70 1.35 -8.85
N ILE A 22 -4.19 1.62 -10.05
CA ILE A 22 -4.81 2.54 -11.01
C ILE A 22 -6.18 2.00 -11.43
N TRP A 23 -6.27 0.72 -11.75
CA TRP A 23 -7.54 0.10 -12.13
C TRP A 23 -8.59 0.24 -11.01
N VAL A 24 -8.24 -0.14 -9.77
CA VAL A 24 -9.14 -0.01 -8.62
C VAL A 24 -9.58 1.44 -8.45
N LYS A 25 -8.64 2.38 -8.45
CA LYS A 25 -8.92 3.81 -8.23
C LYS A 25 -9.82 4.43 -9.31
N THR A 26 -9.74 3.93 -10.56
CA THR A 26 -10.49 4.48 -11.71
C THR A 26 -11.76 3.70 -12.05
N HIS A 27 -12.07 2.60 -11.34
CA HIS A 27 -13.25 1.77 -11.62
C HIS A 27 -14.10 1.47 -10.37
N MET A 28 -13.58 1.75 -9.18
CA MET A 28 -14.30 1.52 -7.93
C MET A 28 -14.51 2.84 -7.18
N THR A 29 -15.65 2.97 -6.52
CA THR A 29 -15.90 4.05 -5.56
C THR A 29 -15.24 3.74 -4.22
N LEU A 30 -14.98 4.77 -3.41
CA LEU A 30 -14.36 4.57 -2.09
C LEU A 30 -15.27 3.71 -1.21
N ASP A 31 -14.68 2.75 -0.49
CA ASP A 31 -15.35 1.72 0.32
C ASP A 31 -16.15 0.67 -0.47
N GLU A 32 -16.21 0.73 -1.78
CA GLU A 32 -16.83 -0.32 -2.60
C GLU A 32 -16.11 -1.67 -2.40
N ALA A 33 -16.91 -2.74 -2.41
CA ALA A 33 -16.40 -4.10 -2.28
C ALA A 33 -16.96 -4.97 -3.41
N ILE A 34 -16.07 -5.59 -4.17
CA ILE A 34 -16.38 -6.57 -5.22
C ILE A 34 -15.98 -7.95 -4.71
N MET A 35 -16.93 -8.87 -4.62
CA MET A 35 -16.66 -10.24 -4.22
C MET A 35 -16.01 -11.00 -5.37
N VAL A 36 -14.74 -11.40 -5.18
CA VAL A 36 -13.96 -12.16 -6.18
C VAL A 36 -14.14 -13.65 -5.97
N VAL A 37 -14.00 -14.11 -4.72
CA VAL A 37 -14.29 -15.49 -4.34
C VAL A 37 -15.31 -15.47 -3.21
N PRO A 38 -16.45 -16.14 -3.39
CA PRO A 38 -17.49 -16.16 -2.36
C PRO A 38 -16.91 -16.53 -0.99
N THR A 39 -17.32 -15.80 0.03
CA THR A 39 -17.05 -15.99 1.45
C THR A 39 -15.67 -15.56 1.97
N TRP A 40 -14.58 -15.55 1.19
CA TRP A 40 -13.26 -15.34 1.78
C TRP A 40 -12.30 -14.37 1.05
N PHE A 41 -12.62 -13.91 -0.19
CA PHE A 41 -11.78 -12.94 -0.89
C PHE A 41 -12.63 -11.87 -1.59
N GLN A 42 -12.34 -10.61 -1.25
CA GLN A 42 -12.98 -9.43 -1.83
C GLN A 42 -11.92 -8.42 -2.26
N LEU A 43 -12.18 -7.72 -3.35
CA LEU A 43 -11.54 -6.44 -3.62
C LEU A 43 -12.34 -5.35 -2.92
N ARG A 44 -11.76 -4.69 -1.95
CA ARG A 44 -12.37 -3.58 -1.22
C ARG A 44 -11.49 -2.35 -1.32
N PHE A 45 -11.99 -1.32 -2.00
CA PHE A 45 -11.21 -0.12 -2.22
C PHE A 45 -11.17 0.76 -0.98
N ILE A 46 -9.96 0.96 -0.45
CA ILE A 46 -9.69 1.90 0.65
C ILE A 46 -8.50 2.78 0.28
N GLU A 47 -8.55 4.03 0.69
CA GLU A 47 -7.43 4.97 0.60
C GLU A 47 -6.82 5.19 1.97
N ASN A 48 -5.54 4.79 2.11
CA ASN A 48 -4.77 4.92 3.33
C ASN A 48 -3.85 6.15 3.28
N SER A 49 -4.00 7.06 4.21
CA SER A 49 -3.11 8.23 4.33
C SER A 49 -1.68 7.89 4.79
N GLY A 50 -1.37 6.60 4.92
CA GLY A 50 -0.04 6.11 5.28
C GLY A 50 0.19 6.02 6.79
N ALA A 51 -0.84 6.17 7.61
CA ALA A 51 -0.77 5.91 9.03
C ALA A 51 -0.67 4.39 9.26
N ALA A 52 0.47 3.90 9.74
CA ALA A 52 0.56 2.55 10.24
C ALA A 52 -0.37 2.42 11.46
N PHE A 53 -1.28 1.43 11.42
CA PHE A 53 -2.20 1.12 12.54
C PHE A 53 -3.12 2.28 12.99
N GLY A 54 -3.51 3.19 12.09
CA GLY A 54 -4.44 4.27 12.43
C GLY A 54 -3.83 5.42 13.26
N MET A 55 -2.53 5.36 13.54
CA MET A 55 -1.83 6.46 14.22
C MET A 55 -1.68 7.65 13.27
N ARG A 56 -2.60 8.60 13.35
CA ARG A 56 -2.37 9.95 12.85
C ARG A 56 -1.54 10.69 13.90
N LEU A 57 -0.34 11.10 13.54
CA LEU A 57 0.36 12.13 14.29
C LEU A 57 -0.47 13.41 14.11
N ALA A 58 -1.38 13.64 15.06
CA ALA A 58 -2.34 14.74 15.02
C ALA A 58 -1.57 16.05 15.04
N THR A 59 -1.61 16.75 13.94
CA THR A 59 -1.25 18.17 13.90
C THR A 59 -2.50 18.91 13.47
N GLY A 60 -3.05 19.72 14.35
CA GLY A 60 -4.27 20.49 14.15
C GLY A 60 -4.13 21.67 13.17
N GLY A 61 -3.44 21.47 12.04
CA GLY A 61 -3.24 22.45 10.99
C GLY A 61 -3.69 21.94 9.62
N ALA A 62 -3.84 22.85 8.65
CA ALA A 62 -4.20 22.55 7.25
C ALA A 62 -3.18 21.65 6.51
N PHE A 63 -2.02 21.39 7.11
CA PHE A 63 -0.93 20.62 6.55
C PHE A 63 -0.54 19.44 7.44
N ASP A 64 -0.56 18.21 6.90
CA ASP A 64 -0.22 16.99 7.66
C ASP A 64 1.30 16.75 7.71
N TRP A 65 1.95 17.35 8.70
CA TRP A 65 3.38 17.20 8.96
C TRP A 65 3.78 15.75 9.27
N GLY A 66 2.90 15.00 9.93
CA GLY A 66 3.13 13.59 10.23
C GLY A 66 3.26 12.75 8.96
N LYS A 67 2.38 12.99 7.99
CA LYS A 67 2.43 12.34 6.68
C LYS A 67 3.70 12.71 5.91
N LEU A 68 4.10 13.97 5.92
CA LEU A 68 5.33 14.42 5.27
C LEU A 68 6.56 13.76 5.90
N ALA A 69 6.63 13.71 7.23
CA ALA A 69 7.72 13.04 7.96
C ALA A 69 7.78 11.55 7.62
N LEU A 70 6.64 10.86 7.58
CA LEU A 70 6.54 9.45 7.20
C LEU A 70 6.98 9.21 5.74
N SER A 71 6.57 10.09 4.82
CA SER A 71 6.99 10.00 3.41
C SER A 71 8.50 10.20 3.26
N ARG A 72 9.08 11.15 3.99
CA ARG A 72 10.55 11.36 4.02
C ARG A 72 11.28 10.15 4.61
N PHE A 73 10.77 9.59 5.71
CA PHE A 73 11.33 8.37 6.30
C PHE A 73 11.31 7.21 5.31
N ARG A 74 10.20 7.02 4.58
CA ARG A 74 10.12 6.00 3.51
C ARG A 74 11.15 6.21 2.42
N LEU A 75 11.39 7.45 1.98
CA LEU A 75 12.44 7.75 0.98
C LEU A 75 13.84 7.37 1.48
N VAL A 76 14.16 7.67 2.73
CA VAL A 76 15.44 7.28 3.34
C VAL A 76 15.56 5.74 3.37
N MET A 77 14.52 5.03 3.77
CA MET A 77 14.50 3.57 3.80
C MET A 77 14.65 2.96 2.40
N ILE A 78 14.00 3.52 1.38
CA ILE A 78 14.17 3.12 -0.02
C ILE A 78 15.63 3.29 -0.46
N GLY A 79 16.26 4.41 -0.12
CA GLY A 79 17.67 4.65 -0.39
C GLY A 79 18.61 3.64 0.27
N LEU A 80 18.38 3.34 1.54
CA LEU A 80 19.13 2.34 2.30
C LEU A 80 18.94 0.91 1.74
N LEU A 81 17.71 0.52 1.43
CA LEU A 81 17.41 -0.78 0.81
C LEU A 81 18.05 -0.90 -0.58
N GLY A 82 17.98 0.16 -1.39
CA GLY A 82 18.63 0.20 -2.71
C GLY A 82 20.15 0.07 -2.62
N TYR A 83 20.78 0.78 -1.68
CA TYR A 83 22.20 0.63 -1.39
C TYR A 83 22.55 -0.80 -0.94
N TYR A 84 21.78 -1.35 -0.03
CA TYR A 84 21.98 -2.71 0.47
C TYR A 84 21.76 -3.78 -0.61
N LEU A 85 20.76 -3.60 -1.48
CA LEU A 85 20.55 -4.47 -2.63
C LEU A 85 21.73 -4.47 -3.59
N ARG A 86 22.32 -3.29 -3.86
CA ARG A 86 23.53 -3.17 -4.69
C ARG A 86 24.73 -3.91 -4.06
N TYR A 87 24.88 -3.80 -2.75
CA TYR A 87 25.91 -4.52 -2.00
C TYR A 87 25.73 -6.04 -2.08
N LEU A 88 24.49 -6.54 -1.92
CA LEU A 88 24.15 -7.95 -2.04
C LEU A 88 24.28 -8.49 -3.46
N GLY A 89 23.98 -7.67 -4.48
CA GLY A 89 24.07 -8.05 -5.89
C GLY A 89 25.47 -8.49 -6.31
N ASN A 90 26.50 -7.98 -5.65
CA ASN A 90 27.89 -8.38 -5.85
C ASN A 90 28.23 -9.73 -5.16
N ARG A 91 27.38 -10.20 -4.22
CA ARG A 91 27.65 -11.40 -3.41
C ARG A 91 26.83 -12.64 -3.81
N LYS A 92 25.95 -12.55 -4.81
CA LYS A 92 25.08 -13.64 -5.33
C LYS A 92 24.29 -14.40 -4.24
N THR A 93 23.88 -13.72 -3.18
CA THR A 93 23.11 -14.31 -2.08
C THR A 93 21.62 -14.42 -2.41
N PRO A 94 20.85 -15.38 -1.88
CA PRO A 94 19.40 -15.46 -2.03
C PRO A 94 18.69 -14.24 -1.40
N ALA A 95 19.28 -13.62 -0.39
CA ALA A 95 18.76 -12.41 0.27
C ALA A 95 18.52 -11.24 -0.71
N GLY A 96 19.23 -11.18 -1.84
CA GLY A 96 19.00 -10.15 -2.86
C GLY A 96 17.60 -10.17 -3.47
N GLY A 97 16.95 -11.35 -3.53
CA GLY A 97 15.55 -11.47 -3.97
C GLY A 97 14.57 -10.88 -2.96
N LEU A 98 14.72 -11.22 -1.67
CA LEU A 98 13.86 -10.70 -0.59
C LEU A 98 13.99 -9.19 -0.44
N VAL A 99 15.22 -8.67 -0.39
CA VAL A 99 15.45 -7.21 -0.35
C VAL A 99 14.88 -6.52 -1.59
N GLY A 100 14.94 -7.17 -2.76
CA GLY A 100 14.30 -6.69 -3.99
C GLY A 100 12.79 -6.60 -3.87
N LEU A 101 12.12 -7.62 -3.32
CA LEU A 101 10.67 -7.61 -3.07
C LEU A 101 10.29 -6.46 -2.12
N THR A 102 10.97 -6.35 -0.98
CA THR A 102 10.74 -5.27 -0.01
C THR A 102 10.94 -3.89 -0.64
N LEU A 103 11.97 -3.74 -1.47
CA LEU A 103 12.24 -2.48 -2.18
C LEU A 103 11.15 -2.16 -3.20
N ALA A 104 10.65 -3.15 -3.96
CA ALA A 104 9.55 -2.96 -4.90
C ALA A 104 8.29 -2.48 -4.19
N GLY A 105 7.91 -3.11 -3.07
CA GLY A 105 6.76 -2.69 -2.27
C GLY A 105 6.93 -1.29 -1.70
N ALA A 106 8.09 -0.96 -1.14
CA ALA A 106 8.36 0.38 -0.61
C ALA A 106 8.26 1.45 -1.70
N ILE A 107 8.78 1.19 -2.90
CA ILE A 107 8.69 2.10 -4.05
C ILE A 107 7.23 2.20 -4.53
N GLY A 108 6.49 1.09 -4.63
CA GLY A 108 5.08 1.08 -5.04
C GLY A 108 4.22 2.00 -4.18
N ASN A 109 4.25 1.83 -2.86
CA ASN A 109 3.52 2.69 -1.92
C ASN A 109 4.05 4.13 -1.91
N MET A 110 5.33 4.34 -2.25
CA MET A 110 5.89 5.68 -2.36
C MET A 110 5.39 6.42 -3.59
N ILE A 111 5.19 5.72 -4.73
CA ILE A 111 4.61 6.28 -5.96
C ILE A 111 3.20 6.83 -5.66
N ASP A 112 2.36 6.05 -4.98
CA ASP A 112 1.02 6.50 -4.60
C ASP A 112 1.09 7.78 -3.75
N SER A 113 1.89 7.76 -2.69
CA SER A 113 2.05 8.89 -1.77
C SER A 113 2.60 10.13 -2.47
N ALA A 114 3.52 9.97 -3.41
CA ALA A 114 4.15 11.07 -4.11
C ALA A 114 3.22 11.69 -5.17
N PHE A 115 2.57 10.86 -5.98
CA PHE A 115 2.00 11.33 -7.25
C PHE A 115 0.48 11.23 -7.35
N TYR A 116 -0.19 10.30 -6.63
CA TYR A 116 -1.63 10.10 -6.81
C TYR A 116 -2.44 11.34 -6.44
N GLY A 117 -1.98 12.12 -5.46
CA GLY A 117 -2.60 13.40 -5.12
C GLY A 117 -2.61 14.42 -6.26
N LEU A 118 -1.60 14.37 -7.13
CA LEU A 118 -1.46 15.29 -8.27
C LEU A 118 -2.14 14.80 -9.55
N ILE A 119 -2.25 13.47 -9.71
CA ILE A 119 -2.68 12.83 -10.97
C ILE A 119 -4.18 12.60 -11.01
N PHE A 120 -4.78 12.30 -9.86
CA PHE A 120 -6.18 11.88 -9.76
C PHE A 120 -7.06 12.91 -9.05
N SER A 121 -8.36 12.88 -9.33
CA SER A 121 -9.38 13.49 -8.49
C SER A 121 -9.55 12.71 -7.19
N ALA A 122 -10.23 13.28 -6.19
CA ALA A 122 -10.56 12.57 -4.95
C ALA A 122 -11.53 11.42 -5.24
N SER A 123 -11.28 10.26 -4.64
CA SER A 123 -12.23 9.16 -4.59
C SER A 123 -13.25 9.43 -3.50
N THR A 124 -14.54 9.26 -3.81
CA THR A 124 -15.64 9.40 -2.84
C THR A 124 -16.51 8.14 -2.85
N PRO A 125 -17.39 7.93 -1.87
CA PRO A 125 -18.34 6.80 -1.89
C PRO A 125 -19.34 6.84 -3.05
N THR A 126 -19.47 7.99 -3.73
CA THR A 126 -20.44 8.20 -4.82
C THR A 126 -19.80 8.44 -6.18
N GLU A 127 -18.50 8.77 -6.21
CA GLU A 127 -17.81 9.12 -7.46
C GLU A 127 -16.48 8.38 -7.55
N VAL A 128 -16.22 7.80 -8.71
CA VAL A 128 -14.97 7.17 -9.09
C VAL A 128 -13.94 8.25 -9.44
N ALA A 129 -12.69 8.08 -9.02
CA ALA A 129 -11.63 9.00 -9.38
C ALA A 129 -11.30 8.95 -10.88
N HIS A 130 -10.94 10.09 -11.43
CA HIS A 130 -10.52 10.24 -12.83
C HIS A 130 -9.13 10.89 -12.90
N PHE A 131 -8.47 10.72 -14.04
CA PHE A 131 -7.22 11.42 -14.35
C PHE A 131 -7.46 12.92 -14.59
N GLY A 132 -6.43 13.73 -14.32
CA GLY A 132 -6.45 15.18 -14.54
C GLY A 132 -7.02 15.98 -13.38
N GLY A 133 -7.38 15.33 -12.27
CA GLY A 133 -7.70 16.00 -11.01
C GLY A 133 -6.44 16.24 -10.16
N SER A 134 -6.61 16.96 -9.04
CA SER A 134 -5.58 17.14 -8.03
C SER A 134 -6.25 17.25 -6.67
N TYR A 135 -6.20 16.17 -5.89
CA TYR A 135 -6.82 16.17 -4.56
C TYR A 135 -5.84 16.47 -3.43
N ALA A 136 -4.53 16.39 -3.69
CA ALA A 136 -3.50 16.63 -2.69
C ALA A 136 -2.17 17.06 -3.35
N PRO A 137 -1.33 17.86 -2.66
CA PRO A 137 0.00 18.22 -3.15
C PRO A 137 0.95 17.03 -3.18
N LEU A 138 2.14 17.23 -3.77
CA LEU A 138 3.23 16.25 -3.85
C LEU A 138 3.50 15.64 -2.45
N MET A 139 3.72 14.33 -2.38
CA MET A 139 3.96 13.55 -1.16
C MET A 139 2.76 13.43 -0.20
N MET A 140 1.60 13.94 -0.58
CA MET A 140 0.36 13.88 0.20
C MET A 140 -0.72 12.97 -0.41
N GLY A 141 -0.38 12.24 -1.49
CA GLY A 141 -1.24 11.22 -2.09
C GLY A 141 -1.56 10.10 -1.09
N ARG A 142 -2.70 9.43 -1.25
CA ARG A 142 -3.11 8.30 -0.42
C ARG A 142 -2.73 6.99 -1.10
N VAL A 143 -2.28 6.01 -0.31
CA VAL A 143 -1.99 4.66 -0.80
C VAL A 143 -3.30 3.94 -1.06
N VAL A 144 -3.38 3.24 -2.18
CA VAL A 144 -4.55 2.46 -2.57
C VAL A 144 -4.41 1.04 -2.04
N ASP A 145 -5.33 0.63 -1.16
CA ASP A 145 -5.44 -0.71 -0.62
C ASP A 145 -6.71 -1.38 -1.14
N MET A 146 -6.66 -2.71 -1.37
CA MET A 146 -7.75 -3.40 -2.06
C MET A 146 -7.98 -4.86 -1.66
N PHE A 147 -6.97 -5.60 -1.21
CA PHE A 147 -7.12 -7.01 -0.89
C PHE A 147 -7.68 -7.19 0.51
N TYR A 148 -8.84 -7.79 0.60
CA TYR A 148 -9.52 -8.07 1.84
C TYR A 148 -9.91 -9.55 1.93
N PHE A 149 -9.51 -10.19 3.03
CA PHE A 149 -9.73 -11.60 3.30
C PHE A 149 -10.52 -11.80 4.59
N PRO A 150 -11.85 -11.64 4.59
CA PRO A 150 -12.69 -11.90 5.75
C PRO A 150 -12.82 -13.41 5.99
N LEU A 151 -11.83 -14.03 6.65
CA LEU A 151 -11.73 -15.49 6.72
C LEU A 151 -12.88 -16.11 7.52
N PHE A 152 -13.16 -15.62 8.73
CA PHE A 152 -14.27 -16.05 9.57
C PHE A 152 -14.62 -14.96 10.59
N GLN A 153 -15.87 -14.97 11.07
CA GLN A 153 -16.27 -14.08 12.15
C GLN A 153 -15.89 -14.69 13.50
N TRP A 154 -15.19 -13.91 14.28
CA TRP A 154 -14.80 -14.26 15.63
C TRP A 154 -15.56 -13.38 16.63
N ASN A 155 -16.73 -13.85 17.06
CA ASN A 155 -17.53 -13.17 18.08
C ASN A 155 -16.95 -13.44 19.47
N GLY A 156 -16.86 -12.41 20.32
CA GLY A 156 -16.31 -12.55 21.68
C GLY A 156 -14.79 -12.55 21.76
N VAL A 157 -14.12 -11.86 20.83
CA VAL A 157 -12.66 -11.69 20.85
C VAL A 157 -12.24 -10.98 22.14
N PRO A 158 -11.26 -11.53 22.91
CA PRO A 158 -10.69 -10.83 24.05
C PRO A 158 -10.13 -9.47 23.64
N GLN A 159 -10.27 -8.46 24.50
CA GLN A 159 -9.88 -7.08 24.19
C GLN A 159 -8.40 -6.96 23.77
N TRP A 160 -7.51 -7.77 24.33
CA TRP A 160 -6.08 -7.78 23.97
C TRP A 160 -5.79 -8.42 22.59
N LEU A 161 -6.75 -9.14 22.00
CA LEU A 161 -6.69 -9.69 20.62
C LEU A 161 -7.54 -8.90 19.62
N SER A 162 -8.18 -7.83 20.03
CA SER A 162 -9.07 -7.04 19.16
C SER A 162 -8.38 -6.50 17.89
N PHE A 163 -7.05 -6.36 17.91
CA PHE A 163 -6.26 -5.96 16.75
C PHE A 163 -6.22 -7.00 15.61
N LEU A 164 -6.63 -8.24 15.88
CA LEU A 164 -6.68 -9.32 14.88
C LEU A 164 -7.99 -9.35 14.09
N VAL A 165 -8.98 -8.58 14.51
CA VAL A 165 -10.30 -8.51 13.88
C VAL A 165 -10.61 -7.09 13.41
N ASP A 166 -11.43 -7.00 12.36
CA ASP A 166 -11.97 -5.71 11.90
C ASP A 166 -13.17 -5.26 12.74
N SER A 167 -13.74 -4.09 12.42
CA SER A 167 -14.92 -3.53 13.07
C SER A 167 -16.17 -4.42 12.97
N ARG A 168 -16.18 -5.44 12.12
CA ARG A 168 -17.25 -6.42 11.92
C ARG A 168 -16.90 -7.78 12.53
N ASN A 169 -15.84 -7.87 13.33
CA ASN A 169 -15.33 -9.08 13.97
C ASN A 169 -14.84 -10.17 12.98
N TYR A 170 -14.45 -9.80 11.76
CA TYR A 170 -13.79 -10.75 10.88
C TYR A 170 -12.31 -10.87 11.23
N PHE A 171 -11.85 -12.10 11.41
CA PHE A 171 -10.44 -12.41 11.59
C PHE A 171 -9.67 -12.10 10.30
N PHE A 172 -8.50 -11.49 10.44
CA PHE A 172 -7.68 -10.96 9.36
C PHE A 172 -8.38 -9.83 8.60
N GLY A 173 -8.93 -8.89 9.35
CA GLY A 173 -9.64 -7.71 8.82
C GLY A 173 -8.77 -6.65 8.15
N ALA A 174 -7.46 -6.89 8.03
CA ALA A 174 -6.54 -5.96 7.36
C ALA A 174 -6.82 -5.93 5.85
N ILE A 175 -6.87 -4.71 5.30
CA ILE A 175 -6.93 -4.49 3.86
C ILE A 175 -5.55 -4.02 3.43
N PHE A 176 -5.00 -4.62 2.39
CA PHE A 176 -3.64 -4.37 1.92
C PHE A 176 -3.57 -4.41 0.39
N ASN A 177 -2.43 -4.06 -0.17
CA ASN A 177 -2.15 -4.07 -1.61
C ASN A 177 -0.99 -5.02 -1.97
N LEU A 178 -0.64 -5.11 -3.26
CA LEU A 178 0.48 -5.95 -3.70
C LEU A 178 1.81 -5.49 -3.11
N ALA A 179 2.03 -4.18 -3.01
CA ALA A 179 3.27 -3.64 -2.44
C ALA A 179 3.44 -4.06 -0.97
N ASP A 180 2.35 -4.06 -0.18
CA ASP A 180 2.38 -4.53 1.21
C ASP A 180 2.68 -6.03 1.29
N ALA A 181 2.10 -6.83 0.38
CA ALA A 181 2.42 -8.25 0.28
C ALA A 181 3.91 -8.48 -0.01
N TYR A 182 4.52 -7.67 -0.89
CA TYR A 182 5.96 -7.77 -1.19
C TYR A 182 6.85 -7.40 0.00
N ILE A 183 6.40 -6.48 0.86
CA ILE A 183 7.15 -6.08 2.07
C ILE A 183 7.05 -7.17 3.16
N SER A 184 5.95 -7.91 3.18
CA SER A 184 5.64 -8.89 4.23
C SER A 184 6.32 -10.26 4.03
N VAL A 185 6.98 -10.49 2.88
CA VAL A 185 7.72 -11.72 2.53
C VAL A 185 9.17 -11.60 2.96
#